data_4b522c1d73752f3a4c8e35bd123e6430
#
_entry.id   4b522c1d73752f3a4c8e35bd123e6430
#
_cell.length_a   1.000
_cell.length_b   1.000
_cell.length_c   1.000
_cell.angle_alpha   90.00
_cell.angle_beta   90.00
_cell.angle_gamma   90.00
#
_symmetry.space_group_name_H-M   'P 1'
#
loop_
_entity.id
_entity.type
_entity.pdbx_description
1 polymer ?
#
loop_
_entity_poly.entity_id
_entity_poly.type
_entity_poly.pdbx_seq_one_letter_code
_entity_poly.pdbx_strand_id
1 'polypeptide(L)'
;MARTRVLVAYEDEYRAYREAIAAGVRLLRPRVEVSTAGPAELDAELERFGPHVVVCGVPGRPDPGHTPAWVERSPEVGRPARVRVGDRRREAPGLMLEGLLGVVDEAEALVRAQAGRAGGQVPPGFIHPTA
;
A
#
# COMPACT_ATOMS: atom_id res chain seq x y z
N MET A 1 11.46 -11.19 9.86
CA MET A 1 11.26 -9.93 9.18
C MET A 1 9.88 -9.84 8.60
N ALA A 2 9.21 -8.73 8.85
CA ALA A 2 7.87 -8.54 8.32
C ALA A 2 7.94 -8.28 6.82
N ARG A 3 7.03 -8.91 6.09
CA ARG A 3 6.89 -8.69 4.66
C ARG A 3 6.09 -7.43 4.40
N THR A 4 6.35 -6.81 3.27
CA THR A 4 5.48 -5.73 2.79
C THR A 4 4.12 -6.33 2.44
N ARG A 5 3.05 -5.71 2.88
CA ARG A 5 1.69 -6.19 2.69
C ARG A 5 0.91 -5.23 1.80
N VAL A 6 0.26 -5.78 0.79
CA VAL A 6 -0.54 -5.01 -0.18
C VAL A 6 -1.98 -5.51 -0.11
N LEU A 7 -2.91 -4.59 0.06
CA LEU A 7 -4.33 -4.90 0.04
C LEU A 7 -4.94 -4.31 -1.23
N VAL A 8 -5.66 -5.14 -1.99
CA VAL A 8 -6.34 -4.71 -3.22
C VAL A 8 -7.84 -4.76 -2.98
N ALA A 9 -8.50 -3.61 -3.04
CA ALA A 9 -9.92 -3.48 -2.70
C ALA A 9 -10.73 -2.90 -3.86
N TYR A 10 -11.69 -3.66 -4.33
CA TYR A 10 -12.62 -3.25 -5.38
C TYR A 10 -13.98 -3.86 -5.08
N GLU A 11 -15.02 -3.26 -5.65
CA GLU A 11 -16.37 -3.80 -5.56
C GLU A 11 -16.44 -5.19 -6.18
N ASP A 12 -17.41 -5.99 -5.75
CA ASP A 12 -17.52 -7.38 -6.20
C ASP A 12 -17.79 -7.51 -7.69
N GLU A 13 -18.42 -6.51 -8.30
CA GLU A 13 -18.63 -6.50 -9.75
C GLU A 13 -17.29 -6.38 -10.51
N TYR A 14 -16.25 -5.91 -9.85
CA TYR A 14 -14.89 -5.81 -10.41
C TYR A 14 -13.96 -6.88 -9.86
N ARG A 15 -14.52 -8.00 -9.42
CA ARG A 15 -13.71 -9.06 -8.81
C ARG A 15 -12.59 -9.55 -9.73
N ALA A 16 -12.88 -9.73 -11.00
CA ALA A 16 -11.87 -10.20 -11.96
C ALA A 16 -10.70 -9.21 -12.04
N TYR A 17 -11.00 -7.93 -12.04
CA TYR A 17 -10.00 -6.87 -12.06
C TYR A 17 -9.18 -6.89 -10.78
N ARG A 18 -9.85 -7.00 -9.64
CA ARG A 18 -9.22 -7.09 -8.33
C ARG A 18 -8.24 -8.27 -8.25
N GLU A 19 -8.70 -9.43 -8.69
CA GLU A 19 -7.88 -10.64 -8.66
C GLU A 19 -6.71 -10.55 -9.65
N ALA A 20 -6.90 -9.91 -10.79
CA ALA A 20 -5.83 -9.73 -11.77
C ALA A 20 -4.70 -8.86 -11.21
N ILE A 21 -5.06 -7.77 -10.53
CA ILE A 21 -4.06 -6.91 -9.88
C ILE A 21 -3.31 -7.69 -8.81
N ALA A 22 -4.04 -8.39 -7.95
CA ALA A 22 -3.44 -9.17 -6.87
C ALA A 22 -2.49 -10.23 -7.43
N ALA A 23 -2.91 -10.93 -8.48
CA ALA A 23 -2.08 -11.95 -9.10
C ALA A 23 -0.82 -11.36 -9.72
N GLY A 24 -0.94 -10.19 -10.37
CA GLY A 24 0.21 -9.51 -10.96
C GLY A 24 1.23 -9.10 -9.90
N VAL A 25 0.77 -8.58 -8.78
CA VAL A 25 1.67 -8.20 -7.69
C VAL A 25 2.36 -9.43 -7.11
N ARG A 26 1.61 -10.50 -6.86
CA ARG A 26 2.18 -11.76 -6.34
C ARG A 26 3.23 -12.33 -7.27
N LEU A 27 2.97 -12.29 -8.56
CA LEU A 27 3.87 -12.85 -9.57
C LEU A 27 5.17 -12.05 -9.67
N LEU A 28 5.05 -10.73 -9.68
CA LEU A 28 6.19 -9.85 -9.94
C LEU A 28 6.89 -9.35 -8.68
N ARG A 29 6.26 -9.56 -7.52
CA ARG A 29 6.86 -9.25 -6.21
C ARG A 29 6.57 -10.40 -5.26
N PRO A 30 7.23 -11.56 -5.45
CA PRO A 30 6.89 -12.78 -4.68
C PRO A 30 7.13 -12.68 -3.18
N ARG A 31 7.89 -11.68 -2.73
CA ARG A 31 8.13 -11.47 -1.30
C ARG A 31 7.03 -10.66 -0.63
N VAL A 32 6.13 -10.08 -1.41
CA VAL A 32 5.05 -9.25 -0.90
C VAL A 32 3.87 -10.14 -0.56
N GLU A 33 3.25 -9.90 0.57
CA GLU A 33 1.98 -10.55 0.91
C GLU A 33 0.85 -9.72 0.30
N VAL A 34 -0.10 -10.37 -0.33
CA VAL A 34 -1.21 -9.69 -0.99
C VAL A 34 -2.53 -10.27 -0.47
N SER A 35 -3.44 -9.39 -0.11
CA SER A 35 -4.80 -9.75 0.24
C SER A 35 -5.76 -8.94 -0.62
N THR A 36 -6.98 -9.42 -0.73
CA THR A 36 -8.04 -8.73 -1.47
C THR A 36 -9.23 -8.51 -0.56
N ALA A 37 -10.04 -7.50 -0.86
CA ALA A 37 -11.26 -7.23 -0.12
C ALA A 37 -12.31 -6.58 -1.00
N GLY A 38 -13.57 -6.91 -0.73
CA GLY A 38 -14.70 -6.15 -1.24
C GLY A 38 -15.07 -5.04 -0.27
N PRO A 39 -16.10 -4.24 -0.60
CA PRO A 39 -16.49 -3.13 0.27
C PRO A 39 -16.89 -3.55 1.68
N ALA A 40 -17.56 -4.69 1.80
CA ALA A 40 -18.04 -5.17 3.09
C ALA A 40 -16.91 -5.61 4.02
N GLU A 41 -15.81 -6.11 3.46
CA GLU A 41 -14.67 -6.63 4.22
C GLU A 41 -13.54 -5.63 4.39
N LEU A 42 -13.61 -4.49 3.71
CA LEU A 42 -12.48 -3.57 3.64
C LEU A 42 -11.99 -3.10 5.00
N ASP A 43 -12.90 -2.65 5.84
CA ASP A 43 -12.51 -2.13 7.17
C ASP A 43 -11.90 -3.22 8.03
N ALA A 44 -12.48 -4.41 8.01
CA ALA A 44 -11.96 -5.54 8.78
C ALA A 44 -10.57 -5.95 8.27
N GLU A 45 -10.37 -5.93 6.95
CA GLU A 45 -9.07 -6.29 6.38
C GLU A 45 -8.01 -5.23 6.65
N LEU A 46 -8.37 -3.95 6.61
CA LEU A 46 -7.44 -2.88 6.97
C LEU A 46 -6.88 -3.09 8.38
N GLU A 47 -7.75 -3.52 9.29
CA GLU A 47 -7.36 -3.75 10.67
C GLU A 47 -6.60 -5.06 10.85
N ARG A 48 -7.15 -6.14 10.29
CA ARG A 48 -6.58 -7.49 10.46
C ARG A 48 -5.26 -7.67 9.73
N PHE A 49 -5.22 -7.25 8.47
CA PHE A 49 -4.07 -7.46 7.61
C PHE A 49 -2.97 -6.42 7.86
N GLY A 50 -3.35 -5.19 8.23
CA GLY A 50 -2.41 -4.11 8.46
C GLY A 50 -1.58 -3.80 7.23
N PRO A 51 -2.19 -3.46 6.09
CA PRO A 51 -1.44 -3.29 4.86
C PRO A 51 -0.49 -2.08 4.92
N HIS A 52 0.61 -2.19 4.22
CA HIS A 52 1.52 -1.07 3.98
C HIS A 52 1.08 -0.27 2.75
N VAL A 53 0.51 -0.98 1.76
CA VAL A 53 0.01 -0.36 0.53
C VAL A 53 -1.43 -0.80 0.34
N VAL A 54 -2.31 0.15 0.07
CA VAL A 54 -3.70 -0.14 -0.29
C VAL A 54 -3.94 0.34 -1.71
N VAL A 55 -4.47 -0.53 -2.55
CA VAL A 55 -4.95 -0.17 -3.89
C VAL A 55 -6.47 -0.23 -3.82
N CYS A 56 -7.11 0.92 -3.86
CA CYS A 56 -8.53 1.01 -3.61
C CYS A 56 -9.28 1.64 -4.79
N GLY A 57 -10.26 0.91 -5.30
CA GLY A 57 -11.17 1.43 -6.31
C GLY A 57 -12.62 1.45 -5.83
N VAL A 58 -12.84 1.31 -4.52
CA VAL A 58 -14.18 1.37 -3.93
C VAL A 58 -14.63 2.82 -3.86
N PRO A 59 -15.78 3.19 -4.48
CA PRO A 59 -16.26 4.56 -4.41
C PRO A 59 -16.56 4.99 -2.99
N GLY A 60 -16.27 6.27 -2.69
CA GLY A 60 -16.56 6.82 -1.39
C GLY A 60 -15.61 6.40 -0.27
N ARG A 61 -14.50 5.78 -0.64
CA ARG A 61 -13.50 5.36 0.36
C ARG A 61 -12.22 6.17 0.15
N PRO A 62 -12.15 7.35 0.74
CA PRO A 62 -10.95 8.18 0.61
C PRO A 62 -9.80 7.61 1.42
N ASP A 63 -8.59 8.03 1.04
CA ASP A 63 -7.37 7.69 1.74
C ASP A 63 -7.44 8.21 3.19
N PRO A 64 -7.36 7.32 4.20
CA PRO A 64 -7.38 7.74 5.59
C PRO A 64 -6.06 8.37 6.07
N GLY A 65 -4.99 8.24 5.29
CA GLY A 65 -3.73 8.93 5.55
C GLY A 65 -2.78 8.26 6.53
N HIS A 66 -3.12 7.10 7.05
CA HIS A 66 -2.28 6.46 8.07
C HIS A 66 -1.55 5.20 7.61
N THR A 67 -1.74 4.76 6.37
CA THR A 67 -0.92 3.70 5.81
C THR A 67 0.31 4.29 5.12
N PRO A 68 1.40 3.54 4.98
CA PRO A 68 2.57 4.04 4.25
C PRO A 68 2.28 4.47 2.82
N ALA A 69 1.36 3.79 2.12
CA ALA A 69 0.97 4.20 0.77
C ALA A 69 -0.49 3.87 0.51
N TRP A 70 -1.11 4.69 -0.32
CA TRP A 70 -2.50 4.50 -0.73
C TRP A 70 -2.64 4.90 -2.19
N VAL A 71 -3.23 4.01 -3.00
CA VAL A 71 -3.48 4.24 -4.41
C VAL A 71 -4.98 4.22 -4.63
N GLU A 72 -5.55 5.35 -5.03
CA GLU A 72 -6.94 5.42 -5.48
C GLU A 72 -6.93 5.19 -6.98
N ARG A 73 -7.48 4.09 -7.41
CA ARG A 73 -7.50 3.74 -8.83
C ARG A 73 -8.86 3.19 -9.22
N SER A 74 -9.59 3.97 -10.01
CA SER A 74 -10.85 3.53 -10.57
C SER A 74 -10.63 2.40 -11.56
N PRO A 75 -11.54 1.41 -11.65
CA PRO A 75 -11.48 0.43 -12.72
C PRO A 75 -11.89 0.99 -14.07
N GLU A 76 -12.41 2.22 -14.08
CA GLU A 76 -12.83 2.87 -15.32
C GLU A 76 -11.63 3.40 -16.09
N VAL A 77 -11.66 3.16 -17.40
CA VAL A 77 -10.59 3.62 -18.29
C VAL A 77 -10.57 5.14 -18.35
N GLY A 78 -9.37 5.72 -18.36
CA GLY A 78 -9.20 7.16 -18.58
C GLY A 78 -9.21 8.00 -17.33
N ARG A 79 -9.50 7.43 -16.18
CA ARG A 79 -9.41 8.18 -14.93
C ARG A 79 -8.00 8.11 -14.37
N PRO A 80 -7.41 9.25 -13.99
CA PRO A 80 -6.10 9.23 -13.37
C PRO A 80 -6.18 8.61 -11.97
N ALA A 81 -5.15 7.87 -11.60
CA ALA A 81 -5.00 7.37 -10.26
C ALA A 81 -4.42 8.47 -9.37
N ARG A 82 -4.73 8.41 -8.09
CA ARG A 82 -4.13 9.28 -7.08
C ARG A 82 -3.26 8.41 -6.19
N VAL A 83 -2.01 8.81 -6.04
CA VAL A 83 -1.03 8.03 -5.31
C VAL A 83 -0.50 8.87 -4.15
N ARG A 84 -0.47 8.27 -2.97
CA ARG A 84 0.20 8.84 -1.81
C ARG A 84 1.22 7.83 -1.29
N VAL A 85 2.45 8.28 -1.13
CA VAL A 85 3.51 7.50 -0.47
C VAL A 85 4.09 8.39 0.63
N GLY A 86 3.97 7.96 1.87
CA GLY A 86 4.28 8.81 3.00
C GLY A 86 3.34 10.01 3.01
N ASP A 87 3.91 11.20 2.94
CA ASP A 87 3.15 12.44 2.85
C ASP A 87 3.14 13.05 1.44
N ARG A 88 3.74 12.36 0.47
CA ARG A 88 3.81 12.84 -0.91
C ARG A 88 2.63 12.34 -1.71
N ARG A 89 1.98 13.27 -2.40
CA ARG A 89 0.80 12.96 -3.21
C ARG A 89 1.07 13.32 -4.66
N ARG A 90 0.57 12.50 -5.58
CA ARG A 90 0.66 12.77 -7.00
C ARG A 90 -0.50 12.14 -7.74
N GLU A 91 -0.80 12.64 -8.92
CA GLU A 91 -1.68 11.97 -9.86
C GLU A 91 -0.83 11.14 -10.82
N ALA A 92 -1.38 10.01 -11.21
CA ALA A 92 -0.70 9.11 -12.12
C ALA A 92 -1.67 8.75 -13.25
N PRO A 93 -1.66 9.51 -14.35
CA PRO A 93 -2.52 9.18 -15.50
C PRO A 93 -2.09 7.85 -16.07
N GLY A 94 -3.06 6.99 -16.34
CA GLY A 94 -2.78 5.69 -16.94
C GLY A 94 -1.88 4.78 -16.10
N LEU A 95 -2.04 4.82 -14.78
CA LEU A 95 -1.26 3.97 -13.90
C LEU A 95 -1.50 2.51 -14.24
N MET A 96 -0.47 1.84 -14.72
CA MET A 96 -0.50 0.44 -15.08
C MET A 96 0.17 -0.40 -13.99
N LEU A 97 0.19 -1.71 -14.19
CA LEU A 97 0.78 -2.61 -13.20
C LEU A 97 2.22 -2.23 -12.85
N GLU A 98 3.02 -1.88 -13.85
CA GLU A 98 4.40 -1.46 -13.60
C GLU A 98 4.49 -0.26 -12.67
N GLY A 99 3.64 0.73 -12.89
CA GLY A 99 3.58 1.91 -12.02
C GLY A 99 3.15 1.55 -10.62
N LEU A 100 2.20 0.63 -10.51
CA LEU A 100 1.75 0.14 -9.22
C LEU A 100 2.88 -0.57 -8.47
N LEU A 101 3.64 -1.42 -9.17
CA LEU A 101 4.78 -2.09 -8.57
C LEU A 101 5.82 -1.08 -8.08
N GLY A 102 5.99 0.02 -8.82
CA GLY A 102 6.85 1.12 -8.39
C GLY A 102 6.40 1.72 -7.06
N VAL A 103 5.09 1.88 -6.88
CA VAL A 103 4.53 2.39 -5.62
C VAL A 103 4.79 1.38 -4.48
N VAL A 104 4.63 0.09 -4.76
CA VAL A 104 4.93 -0.96 -3.77
C VAL A 104 6.40 -0.87 -3.35
N ASP A 105 7.30 -0.71 -4.31
CA ASP A 105 8.73 -0.59 -4.02
C ASP A 105 9.06 0.67 -3.22
N GLU A 106 8.42 1.79 -3.54
CA GLU A 106 8.59 3.04 -2.79
C GLU A 106 8.11 2.88 -1.34
N ALA A 107 6.96 2.24 -1.16
CA ALA A 107 6.40 1.99 0.16
C ALA A 107 7.31 1.06 0.97
N GLU A 108 7.83 0.03 0.34
CA GLU A 108 8.76 -0.88 0.99
C GLU A 108 10.01 -0.16 1.45
N ALA A 109 10.56 0.71 0.60
CA ALA A 109 11.73 1.50 0.95
C ALA A 109 11.43 2.45 2.11
N LEU A 110 10.25 3.07 2.12
CA LEU A 110 9.83 3.96 3.18
C LEU A 110 9.72 3.23 4.52
N VAL A 111 9.08 2.08 4.52
CA VAL A 111 8.90 1.26 5.74
C VAL A 111 10.25 0.82 6.26
N ARG A 112 11.14 0.39 5.37
CA ARG A 112 12.49 -0.05 5.73
C ARG A 112 13.30 1.10 6.33
N ALA A 113 13.19 2.30 5.74
CA ALA A 113 13.88 3.47 6.26
C ALA A 113 13.38 3.87 7.64
N GLN A 114 12.06 3.79 7.85
CA GLN A 114 11.46 4.10 9.15
C GLN A 114 11.90 3.07 10.21
N ALA A 115 11.92 1.82 9.85
CA ALA A 115 12.38 0.75 10.75
C ALA A 115 13.86 0.93 11.09
N GLY A 116 14.67 1.29 10.08
CA GLY A 116 16.10 1.56 10.29
C GLY A 116 16.32 2.74 11.22
N ARG A 117 15.54 3.80 11.06
CA ARG A 117 15.64 4.95 11.94
C ARG A 117 15.23 4.60 13.38
N ALA A 118 14.13 3.87 13.53
CA ALA A 118 13.67 3.44 14.83
C ALA A 118 14.67 2.51 15.51
N GLY A 119 15.22 1.58 14.74
CA GLY A 119 16.22 0.67 15.26
C GLY A 119 17.57 1.32 15.49
N GLY A 120 17.91 2.33 14.70
CA GLY A 120 19.16 3.05 14.81
C GLY A 120 19.13 4.13 15.87
N GLN A 121 17.96 4.51 16.32
CA GLN A 121 17.84 5.44 17.42
C GLN A 121 18.05 4.71 18.73
N VAL A 122 19.28 4.45 19.01
CA VAL A 122 19.59 4.03 20.35
C VAL A 122 19.09 5.12 21.26
N PRO A 123 18.35 4.78 22.29
CA PRO A 123 17.86 5.81 23.20
C PRO A 123 19.02 6.71 23.61
N PRO A 124 18.87 8.00 23.41
CA PRO A 124 19.96 8.90 23.77
C PRO A 124 20.32 8.84 25.23
N GLY A 125 19.45 8.39 25.98
CA GLY A 125 19.78 8.04 27.31
C GLY A 125 20.68 6.86 27.37
N PHE A 126 20.93 6.56 26.46
CA PHE A 126 21.60 5.53 26.44
C PHE A 126 22.78 5.75 25.93
N ILE A 127 22.56 6.67 26.00
CA ILE A 127 23.20 6.82 25.91
C ILE A 127 23.74 7.27 26.12
N HIS A 128 23.67 7.57 26.28
CA HIS A 128 24.04 7.84 26.54
C HIS A 128 24.61 8.18 26.84
N PRO A 129 25.01 8.32 27.07
CA PRO A 129 25.51 8.60 27.50
C PRO A 129 26.01 8.96 27.76
N THR A 130 26.20 9.11 27.79
CA THR A 130 26.44 9.20 28.19
C THR A 130 26.50 9.28 28.47
N ALA A 131 26.82 9.42 28.42
CA ALA A 131 26.71 9.28 28.76
C ALA A 131 26.58 9.03 28.90
#